data_3fb2885f24c26c152795dc808d9144ec
#
_entry.id   3fb2885f24c26c152795dc808d9144ec
#
_cell.length_a   1.000
_cell.length_b   1.000
_cell.length_c   1.000
_cell.angle_alpha   90.00
_cell.angle_beta   90.00
_cell.angle_gamma   90.00
#
_symmetry.space_group_name_H-M   'P 1'
#
loop_
_entity.id
_entity.type
_entity.pdbx_description
1 polymer ?
#
loop_
_entity_poly.entity_id
_entity_poly.type
_entity_poly.pdbx_seq_one_letter_code
_entity_poly.pdbx_strand_id
1 'polypeptide(L)'
;MITRSIYIGNPAYLKLKDEQMKILCPETKAEKGSIPVEDLGLLMRDHFQITISHNLIQKMMGNNVVIVSCDAHHLPHGIMLPLYGHTEHSDRVKDQLEASEPLKKQLWKQTVECKIENQKNVLMKLGNYYE
;
A
#
# COMPACT_ATOMS: atom_id res chain seq x y z
N MET A 1 -12.30 8.67 9.03
CA MET A 1 -12.45 7.60 8.04
C MET A 1 -11.23 6.68 8.18
N ILE A 2 -11.44 5.41 8.49
CA ILE A 2 -10.32 4.47 8.67
C ILE A 2 -10.01 3.90 7.29
N THR A 3 -8.94 4.34 6.67
CA THR A 3 -8.46 3.78 5.40
C THR A 3 -7.64 2.52 5.67
N ARG A 4 -7.94 1.44 4.96
CA ARG A 4 -7.27 0.15 5.08
C ARG A 4 -6.08 0.05 4.14
N SER A 5 -4.99 -0.53 4.64
CA SER A 5 -3.87 -0.96 3.82
C SER A 5 -4.00 -2.46 3.55
N ILE A 6 -4.04 -2.84 2.28
CA ILE A 6 -4.21 -4.22 1.84
C ILE A 6 -2.94 -4.71 1.15
N TYR A 7 -2.47 -5.87 1.58
CA TYR A 7 -1.34 -6.57 0.98
C TYR A 7 -1.83 -7.84 0.28
N ILE A 8 -1.48 -8.01 -1.00
CA ILE A 8 -1.79 -9.19 -1.80
C ILE A 8 -0.46 -9.87 -2.18
N GLY A 9 -0.13 -10.95 -1.50
CA GLY A 9 1.09 -11.74 -1.71
C GLY A 9 0.85 -13.09 -2.39
N ASN A 10 -0.36 -13.35 -2.90
CA ASN A 10 -0.71 -14.59 -3.56
C ASN A 10 -1.32 -14.33 -4.94
N PRO A 11 -1.33 -15.33 -5.85
CA PRO A 11 -2.03 -15.23 -7.13
C PRO A 11 -3.47 -14.77 -6.95
N ALA A 12 -3.85 -13.70 -7.65
CA ALA A 12 -5.18 -13.13 -7.53
C ALA A 12 -5.64 -12.41 -8.81
N TYR A 13 -6.94 -12.46 -9.05
CA TYR A 13 -7.64 -11.59 -9.98
C TYR A 13 -8.37 -10.52 -9.20
N LEU A 14 -8.01 -9.26 -9.45
CA LEU A 14 -8.61 -8.09 -8.80
C LEU A 14 -9.51 -7.38 -9.81
N LYS A 15 -10.80 -7.29 -9.50
CA LYS A 15 -11.77 -6.58 -10.37
C LYS A 15 -12.74 -5.74 -9.55
N LEU A 16 -13.29 -4.73 -10.20
CA LEU A 16 -14.36 -3.91 -9.64
C LEU A 16 -15.71 -4.59 -9.89
N LYS A 17 -16.50 -4.73 -8.84
CA LYS A 17 -17.91 -5.10 -8.92
C LYS A 17 -18.65 -4.48 -7.73
N ASP A 18 -19.79 -3.84 -7.99
CA ASP A 18 -20.65 -3.22 -6.97
C ASP A 18 -19.87 -2.28 -6.04
N GLU A 19 -19.07 -1.37 -6.61
CA GLU A 19 -18.20 -0.40 -5.89
C GLU A 19 -17.14 -1.06 -4.98
N GLN A 20 -16.93 -2.36 -5.11
CA GLN A 20 -16.01 -3.14 -4.30
C GLN A 20 -14.88 -3.72 -5.14
N MET A 21 -13.69 -3.78 -4.55
CA MET A 21 -12.61 -4.61 -5.05
C MET A 21 -12.91 -6.07 -4.70
N LYS A 22 -13.16 -6.89 -5.72
CA LYS A 22 -13.32 -8.34 -5.57
C LYS A 22 -11.97 -9.02 -5.78
N ILE A 23 -11.61 -9.91 -4.87
CA ILE A 23 -10.41 -10.73 -4.91
C ILE A 23 -10.83 -12.14 -5.30
N LEU A 24 -10.42 -12.58 -6.49
CA LEU A 24 -10.79 -13.88 -7.04
C LEU A 24 -9.58 -14.80 -7.15
N CYS A 25 -9.81 -16.09 -6.99
CA CYS A 25 -8.84 -17.11 -7.35
C CYS A 25 -8.62 -17.11 -8.88
N PRO A 26 -7.37 -17.09 -9.39
CA PRO A 26 -7.11 -17.09 -10.83
C PRO A 26 -7.66 -18.34 -11.54
N GLU A 27 -7.57 -19.51 -10.92
CA GLU A 27 -7.94 -20.79 -11.49
C GLU A 27 -9.46 -21.02 -11.46
N THR A 28 -10.04 -20.96 -10.28
CA THR A 28 -11.46 -21.33 -10.06
C THR A 28 -12.42 -20.15 -10.24
N LYS A 29 -11.90 -18.91 -10.32
CA LYS A 29 -12.69 -17.66 -10.29
C LYS A 29 -13.55 -17.49 -9.04
N ALA A 30 -13.37 -18.34 -8.04
CA ALA A 30 -14.05 -18.22 -6.76
C ALA A 30 -13.65 -16.93 -6.04
N GLU A 31 -14.62 -16.26 -5.45
CA GLU A 31 -14.40 -15.06 -4.65
C GLU A 31 -13.74 -15.44 -3.32
N LYS A 32 -12.55 -14.88 -3.05
CA LYS A 32 -11.81 -15.04 -1.79
C LYS A 32 -12.10 -13.92 -0.80
N GLY A 33 -12.54 -12.78 -1.29
CA GLY A 33 -12.85 -11.62 -0.46
C GLY A 33 -13.33 -10.43 -1.28
N SER A 34 -13.84 -9.45 -0.55
CA SER A 34 -14.42 -8.24 -1.10
C SER A 34 -14.20 -7.08 -0.15
N ILE A 35 -13.81 -5.93 -0.69
CA ILE A 35 -13.52 -4.73 0.10
C ILE A 35 -14.09 -3.50 -0.65
N PRO A 36 -14.90 -2.65 0.01
CA PRO A 36 -15.32 -1.39 -0.58
C PRO A 36 -14.10 -0.54 -0.97
N VAL A 37 -14.12 0.05 -2.18
CA VAL A 37 -12.97 0.84 -2.65
C VAL A 37 -12.79 2.11 -1.83
N GLU A 38 -13.86 2.65 -1.26
CA GLU A 38 -13.83 3.83 -0.38
C GLU A 38 -13.09 3.58 0.95
N ASP A 39 -13.01 2.33 1.40
CA ASP A 39 -12.27 1.94 2.61
C ASP A 39 -10.77 1.74 2.34
N LEU A 40 -10.35 1.73 1.08
CA LEU A 40 -8.96 1.50 0.72
C LEU A 40 -8.15 2.81 0.77
N GLY A 41 -6.99 2.76 1.40
CA GLY A 41 -5.99 3.82 1.33
C GLY A 41 -4.74 3.39 0.56
N LEU A 42 -4.38 2.10 0.69
CA LEU A 42 -3.20 1.54 0.02
C LEU A 42 -3.47 0.10 -0.42
N LEU A 43 -3.09 -0.21 -1.65
CA LEU A 43 -3.01 -1.57 -2.18
C LEU A 43 -1.57 -1.92 -2.52
N MET A 44 -0.97 -2.87 -1.80
CA MET A 44 0.34 -3.42 -2.12
C MET A 44 0.17 -4.75 -2.84
N ARG A 45 0.81 -4.88 -4.02
CA ARG A 45 0.77 -6.07 -4.86
C ARG A 45 2.16 -6.70 -4.89
N ASP A 46 2.26 -7.93 -4.40
CA ASP A 46 3.53 -8.62 -4.20
C ASP A 46 3.49 -10.07 -4.73
N HIS A 47 2.99 -10.24 -5.94
CA HIS A 47 3.06 -11.50 -6.66
C HIS A 47 2.96 -11.28 -8.18
N PHE A 48 3.75 -12.03 -8.96
CA PHE A 48 3.81 -11.89 -10.41
C PHE A 48 2.51 -12.32 -11.14
N GLN A 49 1.70 -13.18 -10.53
CA GLN A 49 0.40 -13.63 -11.07
C GLN A 49 -0.78 -12.80 -10.54
N ILE A 50 -0.58 -11.52 -10.24
CA ILE A 50 -1.69 -10.64 -9.91
C ILE A 50 -2.14 -9.92 -11.17
N THR A 51 -3.41 -10.09 -11.52
CA THR A 51 -4.06 -9.33 -12.58
C THR A 51 -5.06 -8.35 -11.98
N ILE A 52 -5.04 -7.12 -12.45
CA ILE A 52 -5.96 -6.06 -12.03
C ILE A 52 -6.69 -5.48 -13.24
N SER A 53 -8.00 -5.30 -13.12
CA SER A 53 -8.78 -4.70 -14.18
C SER A 53 -8.61 -3.17 -14.22
N HIS A 54 -8.60 -2.59 -15.43
CA HIS A 54 -8.41 -1.14 -15.58
C HIS A 54 -9.49 -0.30 -14.89
N ASN A 55 -10.75 -0.74 -14.93
CA ASN A 55 -11.84 -0.05 -14.24
C ASN A 55 -11.66 -0.02 -12.72
N LEU A 56 -11.04 -1.04 -12.12
CA LEU A 56 -10.68 -1.04 -10.71
C LEU A 56 -9.57 0.00 -10.45
N ILE A 57 -8.55 0.08 -11.31
CA ILE A 57 -7.50 1.10 -11.20
C ILE A 57 -8.12 2.51 -11.26
N GLN A 58 -9.00 2.78 -12.24
CA GLN A 58 -9.68 4.06 -12.35
C GLN A 58 -10.46 4.41 -11.07
N LYS A 59 -11.23 3.44 -10.54
CA LYS A 59 -11.99 3.65 -9.31
C LYS A 59 -11.09 3.92 -8.12
N MET A 60 -9.99 3.18 -7.98
CA MET A 60 -9.00 3.42 -6.93
C MET A 60 -8.38 4.81 -7.02
N MET A 61 -7.95 5.22 -8.22
CA MET A 61 -7.38 6.56 -8.43
C MET A 61 -8.40 7.66 -8.07
N GLY A 62 -9.67 7.49 -8.44
CA GLY A 62 -10.74 8.43 -8.08
C GLY A 62 -11.04 8.50 -6.58
N ASN A 63 -10.67 7.48 -5.81
CA ASN A 63 -10.80 7.43 -4.35
C ASN A 63 -9.47 7.69 -3.62
N ASN A 64 -8.46 8.22 -4.28
CA ASN A 64 -7.14 8.54 -3.72
C ASN A 64 -6.41 7.33 -3.12
N VAL A 65 -6.64 6.12 -3.65
CA VAL A 65 -5.96 4.91 -3.24
C VAL A 65 -4.58 4.85 -3.87
N VAL A 66 -3.56 4.63 -3.07
CA VAL A 66 -2.18 4.41 -3.52
C VAL A 66 -2.00 2.95 -3.91
N ILE A 67 -1.41 2.69 -5.09
CA ILE A 67 -1.08 1.33 -5.52
C ILE A 67 0.43 1.17 -5.55
N VAL A 68 0.95 0.20 -4.79
CA VAL A 68 2.37 -0.17 -4.76
C VAL A 68 2.56 -1.51 -5.45
N SER A 69 3.61 -1.63 -6.25
CA SER A 69 4.05 -2.89 -6.87
C SER A 69 5.42 -3.27 -6.33
N CYS A 70 5.57 -4.53 -5.94
CA CYS A 70 6.84 -5.09 -5.52
C CYS A 70 7.56 -5.78 -6.69
N ASP A 71 8.87 -5.93 -6.56
CA ASP A 71 9.71 -6.68 -7.47
C ASP A 71 9.78 -8.19 -7.10
N ALA A 72 10.64 -8.94 -7.80
CA ALA A 72 10.85 -10.37 -7.54
C ALA A 72 11.52 -10.68 -6.19
N HIS A 73 12.08 -9.67 -5.53
CA HIS A 73 12.68 -9.77 -4.19
C HIS A 73 11.73 -9.30 -3.09
N HIS A 74 10.44 -9.09 -3.42
CA HIS A 74 9.40 -8.61 -2.51
C HIS A 74 9.65 -7.18 -1.98
N LEU A 75 10.45 -6.39 -2.71
CA LEU A 75 10.73 -5.00 -2.37
C LEU A 75 9.82 -4.06 -3.17
N PRO A 76 9.27 -3.00 -2.54
CA PRO A 76 8.51 -1.99 -3.26
C PRO A 76 9.36 -1.37 -4.37
N HIS A 77 8.91 -1.50 -5.62
CA HIS A 77 9.65 -1.07 -6.81
C HIS A 77 8.96 0.03 -7.59
N GLY A 78 7.64 0.08 -7.53
CA GLY A 78 6.85 1.08 -8.23
C GLY A 78 5.65 1.54 -7.44
N ILE A 79 5.26 2.79 -7.67
CA ILE A 79 4.09 3.40 -7.05
C ILE A 79 3.21 4.08 -8.11
N MET A 80 1.91 3.90 -8.00
CA MET A 80 0.91 4.62 -8.79
C MET A 80 0.10 5.51 -7.86
N LEU A 81 0.09 6.79 -8.18
CA LEU A 81 -0.60 7.84 -7.43
C LEU A 81 -1.65 8.53 -8.30
N PRO A 82 -2.78 8.99 -7.72
CA PRO A 82 -3.70 9.86 -8.41
C PRO A 82 -3.01 11.15 -8.87
N LEU A 83 -3.20 11.56 -10.13
CA LEU A 83 -2.69 12.82 -10.64
C LEU A 83 -3.57 14.01 -10.24
N TYR A 84 -4.86 13.75 -10.07
CA TYR A 84 -5.86 14.77 -9.73
C TYR A 84 -6.55 14.33 -8.43
N GLY A 85 -6.76 15.26 -7.52
CA GLY A 85 -7.51 14.96 -6.31
C GLY A 85 -7.07 15.71 -5.05
N HIS A 86 -5.87 16.28 -5.06
CA HIS A 86 -5.45 17.19 -4.01
C HIS A 86 -4.89 18.47 -4.62
N THR A 87 -5.63 19.56 -4.49
CA THR A 87 -5.12 20.92 -4.79
C THR A 87 -3.85 21.23 -4.01
N GLU A 88 -3.70 20.62 -2.83
CA GLU A 88 -2.53 20.76 -1.95
C GLU A 88 -1.34 19.86 -2.33
N HIS A 89 -1.45 18.97 -3.33
CA HIS A 89 -0.36 18.03 -3.65
C HIS A 89 0.90 18.78 -4.09
N SER A 90 0.74 19.77 -4.94
CA SER A 90 1.86 20.58 -5.42
C SER A 90 2.52 21.36 -4.29
N ASP A 91 1.73 21.91 -3.35
CA ASP A 91 2.24 22.65 -2.22
C ASP A 91 2.98 21.71 -1.25
N ARG A 92 2.43 20.53 -0.98
CA ARG A 92 3.11 19.54 -0.12
C ARG A 92 4.41 19.03 -0.72
N VAL A 93 4.48 18.81 -2.03
CA VAL A 93 5.73 18.45 -2.72
C VAL A 93 6.74 19.58 -2.62
N LYS A 94 6.30 20.83 -2.81
CA LYS A 94 7.14 22.02 -2.64
C LYS A 94 7.68 22.12 -1.21
N ASP A 95 6.82 21.98 -0.21
CA ASP A 95 7.22 22.00 1.21
C ASP A 95 8.25 20.91 1.53
N GLN A 96 8.10 19.70 0.95
CA GLN A 96 9.07 18.62 1.11
C GLN A 96 10.44 18.95 0.46
N LEU A 97 10.44 19.57 -0.71
CA LEU A 97 11.66 19.96 -1.41
C LEU A 97 12.38 21.10 -0.68
N GLU A 98 11.62 22.10 -0.23
CA GLU A 98 12.10 23.28 0.49
C GLU A 98 12.39 23.03 1.99
N ALA A 99 12.04 21.84 2.50
CA ALA A 99 12.29 21.47 3.89
C ALA A 99 13.79 21.61 4.22
N SER A 100 14.08 22.26 5.35
CA SER A 100 15.45 22.49 5.81
C SER A 100 16.18 21.17 6.12
N GLU A 101 17.48 21.13 5.92
CA GLU A 101 18.31 19.96 6.24
C GLU A 101 18.19 19.50 7.71
N PRO A 102 18.11 20.40 8.72
CA PRO A 102 17.85 19.98 10.09
C PRO A 102 16.51 19.26 10.26
N LEU A 103 15.44 19.73 9.60
CA LEU A 103 14.13 19.09 9.64
C LEU A 103 14.17 17.70 9.00
N LYS A 104 14.79 17.57 7.82
CA LYS A 104 14.97 16.27 7.13
C LYS A 104 15.72 15.28 8.01
N LYS A 105 16.80 15.71 8.66
CA LYS A 105 17.59 14.87 9.58
C LYS A 105 16.77 14.44 10.80
N GLN A 106 15.96 15.35 11.36
CA GLN A 106 15.09 15.02 12.50
C GLN A 106 14.02 14.00 12.16
N LEU A 107 13.35 14.16 11.01
CA LEU A 107 12.35 13.21 10.53
C LEU A 107 12.98 11.83 10.21
N TRP A 108 14.16 11.84 9.60
CA TRP A 108 14.91 10.61 9.35
C TRP A 108 15.29 9.88 10.63
N LYS A 109 15.78 10.63 11.64
CA LYS A 109 16.10 10.08 12.96
C LYS A 109 14.88 9.38 13.57
N GLN A 110 13.71 10.02 13.59
CA GLN A 110 12.47 9.44 14.11
C GLN A 110 12.10 8.16 13.37
N THR A 111 12.22 8.13 12.04
CA THR A 111 11.94 6.96 11.22
C THR A 111 12.87 5.79 11.57
N VAL A 112 14.16 6.06 11.74
CA VAL A 112 15.15 5.04 12.13
C VAL A 112 14.91 4.51 13.54
N GLU A 113 14.61 5.38 14.50
CA GLU A 113 14.28 5.00 15.87
C GLU A 113 13.04 4.10 15.92
N CYS A 114 11.96 4.45 15.22
CA CYS A 114 10.76 3.61 15.12
C CYS A 114 11.06 2.26 14.45
N LYS A 115 11.90 2.24 13.41
CA LYS A 115 12.30 0.98 12.74
C LYS A 115 13.04 0.05 13.70
N ILE A 116 14.00 0.58 14.44
CA ILE A 116 14.80 -0.21 15.42
C ILE A 116 13.88 -0.75 16.51
N GLU A 117 12.99 0.06 17.06
CA GLU A 117 12.05 -0.36 18.09
C GLU A 117 11.09 -1.45 17.59
N ASN A 118 10.59 -1.33 16.36
CA ASN A 118 9.76 -2.36 15.75
C ASN A 118 10.52 -3.67 15.55
N GLN A 119 11.78 -3.62 15.11
CA GLN A 119 12.63 -4.80 14.95
C GLN A 119 12.91 -5.47 16.31
N LYS A 120 13.22 -4.70 17.34
CA LYS A 120 13.38 -5.17 18.72
C LYS A 120 12.11 -5.89 19.21
N ASN A 121 10.93 -5.29 18.99
CA ASN A 121 9.66 -5.88 19.41
C ASN A 121 9.36 -7.21 18.70
N VAL A 122 9.74 -7.33 17.43
CA VAL A 122 9.62 -8.59 16.67
C VAL A 122 10.55 -9.65 17.26
N LEU A 123 11.82 -9.31 17.53
CA LEU A 123 12.79 -10.24 18.12
C LEU A 123 12.37 -10.71 19.52
N MET A 124 11.85 -9.82 20.35
CA MET A 124 11.31 -10.18 21.66
C MET A 124 10.14 -11.16 21.57
N LYS A 125 9.22 -10.95 20.60
CA LYS A 125 8.11 -11.88 20.38
C LYS A 125 8.58 -13.25 19.90
N LEU A 126 9.56 -13.28 19.01
CA LEU A 126 10.15 -14.54 18.51
C LEU A 126 10.96 -15.28 19.58
N GLY A 127 11.72 -14.56 20.43
CA GLY A 127 12.45 -15.14 21.55
C GLY A 127 11.57 -15.87 22.55
N ASN A 128 10.37 -15.36 22.81
CA ASN A 128 9.39 -16.00 23.69
C ASN A 128 8.70 -17.24 23.07
N TYR A 129 8.95 -17.54 21.79
CA TYR A 129 8.43 -18.75 21.11
C TYR A 129 9.38 -19.95 21.21
N TYR A 130 10.62 -19.74 21.68
CA TYR A 130 11.65 -20.77 21.77
C TYR A 130 12.03 -21.15 23.22
N GLU A 131 11.32 -20.59 24.22
CA GLU A 131 11.34 -21.06 25.61
C GLU A 131 10.08 -21.93 25.86
#